data_a6a2557d8d368d5e3efbb7875a37c328
#
_entry.id   a6a2557d8d368d5e3efbb7875a37c328
#
_cell.length_a   1.000
_cell.length_b   1.000
_cell.length_c   1.000
_cell.angle_alpha   90.00
_cell.angle_beta   90.00
_cell.angle_gamma   90.00
#
_symmetry.space_group_name_H-M   'P 1'
#
loop_
_entity.id
_entity.type
_entity.pdbx_description
1 polymer ?
#
loop_
_entity_poly.entity_id
_entity_poly.type
_entity_poly.pdbx_seq_one_letter_code
_entity_poly.pdbx_strand_id
1 'polypeptide(L)'
;NDKETYNQIYNYVSLISPDRKDIVKLYDGELPIFDNFAITKQIKSSLGKTVSFKSGAYVIIEHTEALHVIDVNSGNRSKASSDQESNALDVNMNAAEEIARQLRLRDMGGIIVIDFIDMDEAENRQKLYDRMRELMANDRARHNILPLSKFGLMQITRQRVRPALDIITSEDCPTCHGKGTIPPSLLFTDLLESK
;
A
#
# COMPACT_ATOMS: atom_id res chain seq x y z
N ASN A 1 23.67 3.06 -14.13
CA ASN A 1 25.00 2.45 -14.10
C ASN A 1 25.45 1.87 -15.44
N ASP A 2 24.66 2.02 -16.50
CA ASP A 2 25.02 1.61 -17.86
C ASP A 2 25.57 2.80 -18.64
N LYS A 3 26.78 2.66 -19.19
CA LYS A 3 27.49 3.72 -19.91
C LYS A 3 26.80 4.10 -21.22
N GLU A 4 26.22 3.13 -21.90
CA GLU A 4 25.54 3.38 -23.18
C GLU A 4 24.28 4.20 -22.96
N THR A 5 23.43 3.78 -22.01
CA THR A 5 22.23 4.52 -21.59
C THR A 5 22.57 5.92 -21.08
N TYR A 6 23.65 6.05 -20.30
CA TYR A 6 24.12 7.36 -19.84
C TYR A 6 24.44 8.28 -21.03
N ASN A 7 25.20 7.81 -22.01
CA ASN A 7 25.58 8.61 -23.18
C ASN A 7 24.35 9.01 -24.00
N GLN A 8 23.39 8.10 -24.20
CA GLN A 8 22.15 8.40 -24.92
C GLN A 8 21.34 9.49 -24.21
N ILE A 9 21.14 9.35 -22.90
CA ILE A 9 20.39 10.34 -22.10
C ILE A 9 21.14 11.68 -22.03
N TYR A 10 22.45 11.64 -21.82
CA TYR A 10 23.26 12.86 -21.75
C TYR A 10 23.20 13.66 -23.06
N ASN A 11 23.35 12.98 -24.21
CA ASN A 11 23.24 13.61 -25.51
C ASN A 11 21.84 14.18 -25.74
N TYR A 12 20.79 13.42 -25.39
CA TYR A 12 19.41 13.88 -25.50
C TYR A 12 19.14 15.16 -24.65
N VAL A 13 19.55 15.15 -23.40
CA VAL A 13 19.39 16.31 -22.50
C VAL A 13 20.20 17.49 -22.99
N SER A 14 21.43 17.27 -23.50
CA SER A 14 22.29 18.32 -24.04
C SER A 14 21.67 19.00 -25.27
N LEU A 15 20.87 18.28 -26.06
CA LEU A 15 20.15 18.85 -27.21
C LEU A 15 18.93 19.69 -26.81
N ILE A 16 18.18 19.21 -25.81
CA ILE A 16 16.91 19.87 -25.39
C ILE A 16 17.15 21.00 -24.38
N SER A 17 18.08 20.79 -23.45
CA SER A 17 18.36 21.73 -22.36
C SER A 17 19.87 21.72 -22.05
N PRO A 18 20.69 22.42 -22.82
CA PRO A 18 22.16 22.41 -22.64
C PRO A 18 22.61 22.85 -21.23
N ASP A 19 21.86 23.76 -20.63
CA ASP A 19 22.16 24.30 -19.29
C ASP A 19 21.93 23.25 -18.17
N ARG A 20 21.21 22.15 -18.47
CA ARG A 20 20.85 21.13 -17.49
C ARG A 20 21.55 19.77 -17.73
N LYS A 21 22.49 19.68 -18.64
CA LYS A 21 23.21 18.43 -18.95
C LYS A 21 23.87 17.79 -17.71
N ASP A 22 24.30 18.60 -16.76
CA ASP A 22 25.01 18.15 -15.55
C ASP A 22 24.11 17.45 -14.51
N ILE A 23 22.77 17.44 -14.73
CA ILE A 23 21.86 16.63 -13.91
C ILE A 23 22.02 15.13 -14.17
N VAL A 24 22.49 14.76 -15.35
CA VAL A 24 22.72 13.36 -15.73
C VAL A 24 24.10 12.94 -15.24
N LYS A 25 24.15 11.99 -14.33
CA LYS A 25 25.39 11.46 -13.76
C LYS A 25 25.46 9.96 -13.96
N LEU A 26 26.63 9.45 -14.36
CA LEU A 26 26.90 8.02 -14.37
C LEU A 26 27.13 7.55 -12.93
N TYR A 27 26.44 6.51 -12.54
CA TYR A 27 26.66 5.83 -11.27
C TYR A 27 27.64 4.66 -11.46
N ASP A 28 28.73 4.66 -10.73
CA ASP A 28 29.81 3.68 -10.76
C ASP A 28 30.11 3.03 -9.39
N GLY A 29 29.18 3.22 -8.41
CA GLY A 29 29.33 2.66 -7.08
C GLY A 29 29.26 1.12 -7.07
N GLU A 30 29.83 0.49 -6.03
CA GLU A 30 29.87 -0.96 -5.84
C GLU A 30 28.50 -1.57 -5.60
N LEU A 31 27.59 -0.86 -4.89
CA LEU A 31 26.23 -1.33 -4.63
C LEU A 31 25.33 -1.10 -5.85
N PRO A 32 24.33 -1.95 -6.09
CA PRO A 32 23.29 -1.66 -7.07
C PRO A 32 22.67 -0.27 -6.83
N ILE A 33 22.45 0.52 -7.89
CA ILE A 33 22.01 1.90 -7.77
C ILE A 33 20.73 2.04 -6.95
N PHE A 34 19.76 1.13 -7.12
CA PHE A 34 18.49 1.17 -6.37
C PHE A 34 18.68 0.86 -4.88
N ASP A 35 19.64 0.01 -4.54
CA ASP A 35 19.94 -0.32 -3.14
C ASP A 35 20.69 0.81 -2.46
N ASN A 36 21.63 1.46 -3.18
CA ASN A 36 22.35 2.63 -2.68
C ASN A 36 21.40 3.80 -2.30
N PHE A 37 20.34 4.00 -3.08
CA PHE A 37 19.30 5.01 -2.80
C PHE A 37 18.10 4.46 -2.02
N ALA A 38 18.19 3.24 -1.48
CA ALA A 38 17.12 2.56 -0.74
C ALA A 38 15.79 2.43 -1.51
N ILE A 39 15.82 2.51 -2.85
CA ILE A 39 14.62 2.44 -3.70
C ILE A 39 14.00 1.05 -3.63
N THR A 40 14.81 -0.01 -3.69
CA THR A 40 14.34 -1.40 -3.56
C THR A 40 13.56 -1.61 -2.26
N LYS A 41 14.06 -1.05 -1.15
CA LYS A 41 13.39 -1.10 0.15
C LYS A 41 12.06 -0.33 0.13
N GLN A 42 12.04 0.86 -0.47
CA GLN A 42 10.83 1.67 -0.60
C GLN A 42 9.76 0.97 -1.46
N ILE A 43 10.16 0.35 -2.57
CA ILE A 43 9.24 -0.43 -3.43
C ILE A 43 8.63 -1.58 -2.62
N LYS A 44 9.45 -2.39 -1.95
CA LYS A 44 8.98 -3.52 -1.15
C LYS A 44 8.02 -3.09 -0.03
N SER A 45 8.35 -2.01 0.70
CA SER A 45 7.49 -1.50 1.78
C SER A 45 6.19 -0.89 1.27
N SER A 46 6.21 -0.24 0.11
CA SER A 46 5.03 0.40 -0.47
C SER A 46 4.06 -0.56 -1.18
N LEU A 47 4.54 -1.73 -1.62
CA LEU A 47 3.74 -2.70 -2.37
C LEU A 47 3.45 -3.99 -1.58
N GLY A 48 3.86 -4.05 -0.31
CA GLY A 48 3.52 -5.15 0.59
C GLY A 48 2.04 -5.21 0.95
N LYS A 49 1.58 -6.36 1.47
CA LYS A 49 0.22 -6.55 1.97
C LYS A 49 -0.13 -5.54 3.07
N THR A 50 0.82 -5.25 3.96
CA THR A 50 0.69 -4.28 5.05
C THR A 50 1.46 -3.01 4.71
N VAL A 51 0.81 -1.87 4.77
CA VAL A 51 1.41 -0.56 4.53
C VAL A 51 1.26 0.31 5.77
N SER A 52 2.38 0.62 6.41
CA SER A 52 2.41 1.48 7.58
C SER A 52 2.44 2.95 7.17
N PHE A 53 1.75 3.78 7.92
CA PHE A 53 1.75 5.23 7.76
C PHE A 53 2.00 5.95 9.08
N LYS A 54 1.68 7.23 9.18
CA LYS A 54 2.02 8.06 10.35
C LYS A 54 1.63 7.41 11.68
N SER A 55 2.51 7.53 12.67
CA SER A 55 2.27 7.18 14.07
C SER A 55 2.08 5.68 14.37
N GLY A 56 2.57 4.80 13.49
CA GLY A 56 2.51 3.36 13.70
C GLY A 56 1.16 2.72 13.34
N ALA A 57 0.23 3.48 12.80
CA ALA A 57 -0.97 2.95 12.17
C ALA A 57 -0.64 2.32 10.81
N TYR A 58 -1.46 1.39 10.35
CA TYR A 58 -1.22 0.68 9.10
C TYR A 58 -2.53 0.25 8.44
N VAL A 59 -2.48 0.04 7.14
CA VAL A 59 -3.54 -0.60 6.37
C VAL A 59 -3.11 -1.97 5.88
N ILE A 60 -4.05 -2.90 5.84
CA ILE A 60 -3.89 -4.22 5.22
C ILE A 60 -4.67 -4.18 3.90
N ILE A 61 -4.00 -4.51 2.80
CA ILE A 61 -4.59 -4.51 1.46
C ILE A 61 -4.65 -5.95 0.97
N GLU A 62 -5.85 -6.43 0.71
CA GLU A 62 -6.10 -7.77 0.19
C GLU A 62 -6.86 -7.72 -1.13
N HIS A 63 -6.53 -8.66 -2.00
CA HIS A 63 -7.19 -8.86 -3.28
C HIS A 63 -8.00 -10.15 -3.22
N THR A 64 -9.29 -10.04 -3.50
CA THR A 64 -10.15 -11.20 -3.72
C THR A 64 -10.44 -11.33 -5.21
N GLU A 65 -11.11 -12.41 -5.61
CA GLU A 65 -11.48 -12.62 -7.01
C GLU A 65 -12.37 -11.47 -7.56
N ALA A 66 -13.25 -10.90 -6.73
CA ALA A 66 -14.26 -9.94 -7.16
C ALA A 66 -13.94 -8.48 -6.78
N LEU A 67 -13.24 -8.26 -5.67
CA LEU A 67 -13.04 -6.92 -5.11
C LEU A 67 -11.73 -6.81 -4.33
N HIS A 68 -11.34 -5.58 -4.04
CA HIS A 68 -10.23 -5.27 -3.14
C HIS A 68 -10.77 -4.89 -1.77
N VAL A 69 -10.14 -5.38 -0.72
CA VAL A 69 -10.48 -5.05 0.67
C VAL A 69 -9.31 -4.35 1.32
N ILE A 70 -9.59 -3.27 2.03
CA ILE A 70 -8.59 -2.49 2.77
C ILE A 70 -9.09 -2.35 4.20
N ASP A 71 -8.31 -2.85 5.16
CA ASP A 71 -8.58 -2.78 6.59
C ASP A 71 -7.66 -1.75 7.25
N VAL A 72 -8.21 -0.84 8.05
CA VAL A 72 -7.49 0.25 8.73
C VAL A 72 -7.26 -0.10 10.19
N ASN A 73 -6.00 -0.09 10.60
CA ASN A 73 -5.57 -0.43 11.95
C ASN A 73 -4.82 0.74 12.63
N SER A 74 -5.22 1.08 13.86
CA SER A 74 -4.60 2.14 14.66
C SER A 74 -3.21 1.77 15.23
N GLY A 75 -2.85 0.49 15.19
CA GLY A 75 -1.61 -0.01 15.80
C GLY A 75 -1.59 0.21 17.33
N ASN A 76 -0.44 0.60 17.86
CA ASN A 76 -0.24 0.80 19.31
C ASN A 76 -0.90 2.06 19.88
N ARG A 77 -1.63 2.84 19.08
CA ARG A 77 -2.33 4.06 19.53
C ARG A 77 -3.59 3.81 20.35
N SER A 78 -4.03 2.57 20.52
CA SER A 78 -5.21 2.22 21.32
C SER A 78 -5.07 2.50 22.83
N LYS A 79 -4.01 3.17 23.27
CA LYS A 79 -3.79 3.53 24.67
C LYS A 79 -4.68 4.71 25.05
N ALA A 80 -5.74 4.35 25.75
CA ALA A 80 -6.46 5.09 26.78
C ALA A 80 -6.20 6.61 26.84
N SER A 81 -7.06 7.39 26.23
CA SER A 81 -7.38 8.73 26.71
C SER A 81 -8.82 9.06 26.31
N SER A 82 -9.42 9.98 27.01
CA SER A 82 -10.78 10.46 26.98
C SER A 82 -11.34 10.90 25.61
N ASP A 83 -10.68 10.54 24.50
CA ASP A 83 -10.98 11.05 23.15
C ASP A 83 -10.80 9.96 22.08
N GLN A 84 -11.44 8.80 22.30
CA GLN A 84 -11.38 7.66 21.36
C GLN A 84 -11.88 8.06 19.98
N GLU A 85 -12.94 8.85 19.91
CA GLU A 85 -13.54 9.35 18.67
C GLU A 85 -12.56 10.26 17.88
N SER A 86 -11.91 11.22 18.56
CA SER A 86 -10.94 12.12 17.94
C SER A 86 -9.71 11.35 17.42
N ASN A 87 -9.26 10.34 18.15
CA ASN A 87 -8.15 9.49 17.75
C ASN A 87 -8.54 8.62 16.54
N ALA A 88 -9.76 8.06 16.52
CA ALA A 88 -10.28 7.31 15.38
C ALA A 88 -10.34 8.20 14.12
N LEU A 89 -10.84 9.43 14.26
CA LEU A 89 -10.88 10.38 13.15
C LEU A 89 -9.47 10.70 12.63
N ASP A 90 -8.50 11.00 13.50
CA ASP A 90 -7.12 11.31 13.08
C ASP A 90 -6.47 10.14 12.33
N VAL A 91 -6.64 8.92 12.84
CA VAL A 91 -6.12 7.71 12.17
C VAL A 91 -6.79 7.52 10.81
N ASN A 92 -8.12 7.63 10.74
CA ASN A 92 -8.88 7.46 9.51
C ASN A 92 -8.53 8.52 8.46
N MET A 93 -8.31 9.78 8.85
CA MET A 93 -7.90 10.86 7.95
C MET A 93 -6.50 10.59 7.35
N ASN A 94 -5.55 10.13 8.15
CA ASN A 94 -4.23 9.75 7.68
C ASN A 94 -4.29 8.47 6.81
N ALA A 95 -5.15 7.50 7.17
CA ALA A 95 -5.39 6.31 6.37
C ALA A 95 -5.96 6.66 4.99
N ALA A 96 -6.91 7.60 4.92
CA ALA A 96 -7.49 8.06 3.66
C ALA A 96 -6.42 8.61 2.70
N GLU A 97 -5.44 9.38 3.21
CA GLU A 97 -4.32 9.88 2.41
C GLU A 97 -3.48 8.74 1.82
N GLU A 98 -3.13 7.77 2.67
CA GLU A 98 -2.34 6.62 2.24
C GLU A 98 -3.13 5.72 1.28
N ILE A 99 -4.41 5.45 1.55
CA ILE A 99 -5.27 4.65 0.68
C ILE A 99 -5.38 5.30 -0.70
N ALA A 100 -5.68 6.59 -0.79
CA ALA A 100 -5.74 7.30 -2.06
C ALA A 100 -4.40 7.22 -2.84
N ARG A 101 -3.27 7.26 -2.13
CA ARG A 101 -1.94 7.04 -2.71
C ARG A 101 -1.79 5.61 -3.24
N GLN A 102 -2.19 4.62 -2.45
CA GLN A 102 -2.09 3.20 -2.80
C GLN A 102 -2.97 2.82 -3.99
N LEU A 103 -4.18 3.37 -4.10
CA LEU A 103 -5.06 3.14 -5.25
C LEU A 103 -4.40 3.57 -6.57
N ARG A 104 -3.70 4.71 -6.56
CA ARG A 104 -2.95 5.20 -7.73
C ARG A 104 -1.66 4.42 -7.95
N LEU A 105 -0.90 4.14 -6.89
CA LEU A 105 0.39 3.46 -6.98
C LEU A 105 0.28 2.03 -7.53
N ARG A 106 -0.76 1.31 -7.10
CA ARG A 106 -1.02 -0.08 -7.52
C ARG A 106 -1.95 -0.20 -8.72
N ASP A 107 -2.42 0.91 -9.30
CA ASP A 107 -3.44 0.92 -10.35
C ASP A 107 -4.68 0.08 -9.98
N MET A 108 -5.07 0.09 -8.69
CA MET A 108 -6.22 -0.67 -8.21
C MET A 108 -7.51 -0.15 -8.84
N GLY A 109 -8.27 -1.04 -9.46
CA GLY A 109 -9.53 -0.71 -10.12
C GLY A 109 -10.58 -1.80 -9.91
N GLY A 110 -11.84 -1.48 -10.15
CA GLY A 110 -12.98 -2.32 -9.82
C GLY A 110 -13.67 -1.86 -8.55
N ILE A 111 -14.17 -2.79 -7.76
CA ILE A 111 -14.83 -2.53 -6.47
C ILE A 111 -13.78 -2.58 -5.37
N ILE A 112 -13.73 -1.54 -4.56
CA ILE A 112 -12.82 -1.41 -3.42
C ILE A 112 -13.68 -1.14 -2.20
N VAL A 113 -13.53 -1.95 -1.16
CA VAL A 113 -14.19 -1.79 0.12
C VAL A 113 -13.13 -1.46 1.16
N ILE A 114 -13.35 -0.36 1.88
CA ILE A 114 -12.45 0.11 2.92
C ILE A 114 -13.18 0.01 4.24
N ASP A 115 -12.56 -0.65 5.21
CA ASP A 115 -13.03 -0.77 6.58
C ASP A 115 -12.25 0.23 7.44
N PHE A 116 -12.87 1.37 7.73
CA PHE A 116 -12.33 2.40 8.58
C PHE A 116 -12.64 2.12 10.05
N ILE A 117 -11.83 2.66 10.95
CA ILE A 117 -12.12 2.59 12.38
C ILE A 117 -13.48 3.24 12.66
N ASP A 118 -14.33 2.54 13.44
CA ASP A 118 -15.66 3.00 13.77
C ASP A 118 -15.65 4.39 14.40
N MET A 119 -16.63 5.20 13.98
CA MET A 119 -16.88 6.55 14.50
C MET A 119 -18.36 6.72 14.79
N ASP A 120 -18.66 7.15 16.00
CA ASP A 120 -20.05 7.34 16.44
C ASP A 120 -20.67 8.62 15.87
N GLU A 121 -19.89 9.68 15.72
CA GLU A 121 -20.35 10.98 15.24
C GLU A 121 -20.55 11.03 13.74
N ALA A 122 -21.76 11.39 13.31
CA ALA A 122 -22.09 11.53 11.88
C ALA A 122 -21.26 12.63 11.20
N GLU A 123 -20.89 13.68 11.94
CA GLU A 123 -20.07 14.79 11.44
C GLU A 123 -18.65 14.31 11.09
N ASN A 124 -18.06 13.45 11.91
CA ASN A 124 -16.73 12.88 11.67
C ASN A 124 -16.74 11.93 10.47
N ARG A 125 -17.79 11.13 10.31
CA ARG A 125 -17.98 10.30 9.11
C ARG A 125 -18.10 11.14 7.84
N GLN A 126 -18.80 12.28 7.91
CA GLN A 126 -18.92 13.19 6.78
C GLN A 126 -17.57 13.86 6.46
N LYS A 127 -16.81 14.31 7.46
CA LYS A 127 -15.45 14.87 7.27
C LYS A 127 -14.53 13.88 6.55
N LEU A 128 -14.55 12.61 6.96
CA LEU A 128 -13.75 11.57 6.33
C LEU A 128 -14.17 11.32 4.87
N TYR A 129 -15.47 11.29 4.60
CA TYR A 129 -15.99 11.15 3.24
C TYR A 129 -15.54 12.31 2.34
N ASP A 130 -15.69 13.55 2.81
CA ASP A 130 -15.29 14.74 2.06
C ASP A 130 -13.77 14.76 1.81
N ARG A 131 -12.98 14.34 2.81
CA ARG A 131 -11.53 14.19 2.67
C ARG A 131 -11.15 13.17 1.60
N MET A 132 -11.78 12.01 1.59
CA MET A 132 -11.53 11.01 0.56
C MET A 132 -11.87 11.54 -0.84
N ARG A 133 -12.97 12.25 -1.00
CA ARG A 133 -13.34 12.89 -2.28
C ARG A 133 -12.31 13.92 -2.73
N GLU A 134 -11.81 14.75 -1.82
CA GLU A 134 -10.77 15.72 -2.09
C GLU A 134 -9.46 15.04 -2.58
N LEU A 135 -9.02 14.00 -1.87
CA LEU A 135 -7.81 13.25 -2.20
C LEU A 135 -7.88 12.54 -3.55
N MET A 136 -9.08 12.11 -3.93
CA MET A 136 -9.33 11.43 -5.18
C MET A 136 -9.66 12.39 -6.34
N ALA A 137 -9.91 13.67 -6.09
CA ALA A 137 -10.28 14.65 -7.12
C ALA A 137 -9.26 14.75 -8.27
N ASN A 138 -7.97 14.53 -7.99
CA ASN A 138 -6.89 14.56 -8.97
C ASN A 138 -6.57 13.17 -9.58
N ASP A 139 -7.37 12.14 -9.30
CA ASP A 139 -7.17 10.84 -9.92
C ASP A 139 -7.62 10.87 -11.39
N ARG A 140 -6.76 10.38 -12.28
CA ARG A 140 -7.05 10.30 -13.72
C ARG A 140 -8.09 9.24 -14.07
N ALA A 141 -8.25 8.22 -13.23
CA ALA A 141 -9.25 7.18 -13.43
C ALA A 141 -10.62 7.66 -12.95
N ARG A 142 -11.65 7.38 -13.73
CA ARG A 142 -13.03 7.65 -13.30
C ARG A 142 -13.35 6.82 -12.07
N HIS A 143 -13.93 7.45 -11.07
CA HIS A 143 -14.28 6.79 -9.82
C HIS A 143 -15.57 7.35 -9.24
N ASN A 144 -16.21 6.55 -8.41
CA ASN A 144 -17.37 6.94 -7.61
C ASN A 144 -17.13 6.47 -6.18
N ILE A 145 -17.38 7.36 -5.22
CA ILE A 145 -17.19 7.10 -3.78
C ILE A 145 -18.56 7.20 -3.12
N LEU A 146 -18.96 6.14 -2.43
CA LEU A 146 -20.18 6.14 -1.63
C LEU A 146 -19.89 6.65 -0.21
N PRO A 147 -20.85 7.34 0.42
CA PRO A 147 -20.73 7.77 1.81
C PRO A 147 -20.44 6.60 2.75
N LEU A 148 -19.75 6.87 3.87
CA LEU A 148 -19.53 5.86 4.90
C LEU A 148 -20.86 5.29 5.41
N SER A 149 -20.89 3.96 5.55
CA SER A 149 -21.94 3.28 6.28
C SER A 149 -21.85 3.59 7.78
N LYS A 150 -22.88 3.24 8.54
CA LYS A 150 -22.87 3.33 10.01
C LYS A 150 -21.81 2.41 10.66
N PHE A 151 -21.32 1.44 9.92
CA PHE A 151 -20.31 0.44 10.34
C PHE A 151 -18.90 0.76 9.80
N GLY A 152 -18.58 2.02 9.52
CA GLY A 152 -17.25 2.42 9.09
C GLY A 152 -16.87 2.02 7.64
N LEU A 153 -17.74 1.32 6.92
CA LEU A 153 -17.44 0.84 5.57
C LEU A 153 -17.61 1.94 4.52
N MET A 154 -16.58 2.16 3.72
CA MET A 154 -16.61 3.01 2.52
C MET A 154 -16.42 2.16 1.26
N GLN A 155 -17.26 2.37 0.27
CA GLN A 155 -17.14 1.71 -1.03
C GLN A 155 -16.68 2.70 -2.09
N ILE A 156 -15.67 2.29 -2.86
CA ILE A 156 -15.17 3.04 -4.02
C ILE A 156 -15.27 2.13 -5.24
N THR A 157 -15.81 2.67 -6.33
CA THR A 157 -15.74 2.03 -7.64
C THR A 157 -14.78 2.84 -8.50
N ARG A 158 -13.71 2.22 -9.00
CA ARG A 158 -12.67 2.89 -9.80
C ARG A 158 -12.48 2.17 -11.13
N GLN A 159 -12.40 2.92 -12.22
CA GLN A 159 -12.17 2.35 -13.55
C GLN A 159 -10.80 1.64 -13.60
N ARG A 160 -10.77 0.43 -14.15
CA ARG A 160 -9.51 -0.27 -14.45
C ARG A 160 -8.88 0.38 -15.69
N VAL A 161 -7.76 1.08 -15.50
CA VAL A 161 -7.01 1.72 -16.58
C VAL A 161 -5.90 0.80 -17.07
N ARG A 162 -5.30 0.05 -16.15
CA ARG A 162 -4.23 -0.94 -16.38
C ARG A 162 -4.47 -2.17 -15.52
N PRO A 163 -3.80 -3.30 -15.78
CA PRO A 163 -3.75 -4.38 -14.81
C PRO A 163 -3.22 -3.86 -13.48
N ALA A 164 -3.85 -4.26 -12.37
CA ALA A 164 -3.37 -3.91 -11.04
C ALA A 164 -1.94 -4.41 -10.85
N LEU A 165 -1.09 -3.59 -10.25
CA LEU A 165 0.28 -3.94 -9.95
C LEU A 165 0.29 -4.78 -8.66
N ASP A 166 0.43 -6.08 -8.82
CA ASP A 166 0.62 -7.02 -7.71
C ASP A 166 2.06 -7.54 -7.76
N ILE A 167 2.87 -7.10 -6.80
CA ILE A 167 4.24 -7.59 -6.66
C ILE A 167 4.24 -8.60 -5.53
N ILE A 168 4.46 -9.88 -5.87
CA ILE A 168 4.67 -10.93 -4.89
C ILE A 168 6.00 -10.64 -4.17
N THR A 169 5.90 -10.11 -2.94
CA THR A 169 7.06 -9.75 -2.12
C THR A 169 7.50 -10.85 -1.16
N SER A 170 6.76 -11.97 -1.12
CA SER A 170 7.02 -13.12 -0.26
C SER A 170 6.83 -14.42 -1.03
N GLU A 171 7.62 -15.41 -0.70
CA GLU A 171 7.45 -16.78 -1.16
C GLU A 171 6.73 -17.60 -0.09
N ASP A 172 5.97 -18.60 -0.50
CA ASP A 172 5.34 -19.53 0.44
C ASP A 172 6.42 -20.28 1.22
N CYS A 173 6.23 -20.38 2.52
CA CYS A 173 7.17 -21.12 3.39
C CYS A 173 7.23 -22.60 2.92
N PRO A 174 8.42 -23.13 2.57
CA PRO A 174 8.54 -24.51 2.09
C PRO A 174 8.11 -25.56 3.12
N THR A 175 8.09 -25.20 4.40
CA THR A 175 7.72 -26.12 5.50
C THR A 175 6.22 -26.21 5.70
N CYS A 176 5.49 -25.09 5.65
CA CYS A 176 4.05 -25.05 5.88
C CYS A 176 3.22 -24.75 4.63
N HIS A 177 3.86 -24.52 3.47
CA HIS A 177 3.20 -24.18 2.20
C HIS A 177 2.14 -23.07 2.35
N GLY A 178 2.50 -21.99 3.06
CA GLY A 178 1.60 -20.85 3.30
C GLY A 178 0.55 -21.04 4.38
N LYS A 179 0.44 -22.23 5.00
CA LYS A 179 -0.59 -22.53 6.02
C LYS A 179 -0.32 -21.87 7.38
N GLY A 180 0.91 -21.41 7.64
CA GLY A 180 1.31 -20.79 8.92
C GLY A 180 1.41 -21.78 10.08
N THR A 181 1.06 -23.06 9.89
CA THR A 181 1.10 -24.12 10.89
C THR A 181 1.83 -25.34 10.33
N ILE A 182 2.52 -26.05 11.19
CA ILE A 182 3.15 -27.33 10.88
C ILE A 182 2.50 -28.42 11.77
N PRO A 183 2.46 -29.68 11.31
CA PRO A 183 2.01 -30.79 12.17
C PRO A 183 2.81 -30.82 13.46
N PRO A 184 2.19 -31.14 14.62
CA PRO A 184 2.91 -31.29 15.88
C PRO A 184 4.00 -32.36 15.74
N SER A 185 5.18 -32.08 16.29
CA SER A 185 6.33 -33.01 16.26
C SER A 185 6.05 -34.35 16.93
N LEU A 186 5.06 -34.40 17.83
CA LEU A 186 4.60 -35.64 18.50
C LEU A 186 3.96 -36.65 17.56
N LEU A 187 3.38 -36.21 16.42
CA LEU A 187 2.82 -37.12 15.40
C LEU A 187 3.88 -37.66 14.43
N PHE A 188 5.09 -37.12 14.48
CA PHE A 188 6.16 -37.57 13.59
C PHE A 188 6.78 -38.91 14.03
N THR A 189 6.75 -39.19 15.33
CA THR A 189 7.20 -40.47 15.91
C THR A 189 6.30 -41.63 15.47
N ASP A 190 4.98 -41.43 15.46
CA ASP A 190 4.01 -42.45 15.08
C ASP A 190 4.09 -42.81 13.59
N LEU A 191 4.49 -41.85 12.73
CA LEU A 191 4.70 -42.07 11.29
C LEU A 191 6.00 -42.84 10.97
N LEU A 192 6.99 -42.82 11.87
CA LEU A 192 8.24 -43.56 11.71
C LEU A 192 8.12 -45.01 12.22
N GLU A 193 7.24 -45.26 13.19
CA GLU A 193 6.98 -46.61 13.73
C GLU A 193 6.03 -47.43 12.84
N SER A 194 5.33 -46.77 11.90
CA SER A 194 4.37 -47.44 10.98
C SER A 194 5.00 -47.88 9.63
N LYS A 195 6.32 -47.77 9.48
CA LYS A 195 7.12 -48.27 8.34
C LYS A 195 8.06 -49.39 8.78
#